data_1901ce3ea453152b587af7d7d3caf487
#
_entry.id   1901ce3ea453152b587af7d7d3caf487
#
_cell.length_a   1.000
_cell.length_b   1.000
_cell.length_c   1.000
_cell.angle_alpha   90.00
_cell.angle_beta   90.00
_cell.angle_gamma   90.00
#
_symmetry.space_group_name_H-M   'P 1'
#
loop_
_entity.id
_entity.type
_entity.pdbx_description
1 polymer ?
#
loop_
_entity_poly.entity_id
_entity_poly.type
_entity_poly.pdbx_seq_one_letter_code
_entity_poly.pdbx_strand_id
1 'polypeptide(L)'
;MRYLYFILIFLISSFLFLFLNFYDNGWQLLQPFLVALLLIYFNSEQEWLYYTFALLAGFFVDSFTGIFGLHAIIFVIIIFLLKSFQVTILSSKNILSIILLTIFSFLVFWLLFWLSDLIFNWNLYTFDNNLLKPILKMTGINIFL
;
A
#
# COMPACT_ATOMS: atom_id res chain seq x y z
N MET A 1 -12.01 -14.46 16.63
CA MET A 1 -10.60 -14.03 16.65
C MET A 1 -10.11 -13.36 15.35
N ARG A 2 -10.56 -13.81 14.17
CA ARG A 2 -10.14 -13.23 12.87
C ARG A 2 -10.49 -11.74 12.74
N TYR A 3 -11.70 -11.35 13.15
CA TYR A 3 -12.14 -9.95 13.10
C TYR A 3 -11.40 -9.04 14.08
N LEU A 4 -11.02 -9.56 15.23
CA LEU A 4 -10.25 -8.81 16.22
C LEU A 4 -8.84 -8.49 15.70
N TYR A 5 -8.21 -9.46 15.02
CA TYR A 5 -6.92 -9.27 14.36
C TYR A 5 -7.00 -8.18 13.26
N PHE A 6 -8.06 -8.23 12.44
CA PHE A 6 -8.33 -7.22 11.42
C PHE A 6 -8.46 -5.82 12.01
N ILE A 7 -9.27 -5.67 13.07
CA ILE A 7 -9.49 -4.40 13.75
C ILE A 7 -8.19 -3.89 14.38
N LEU A 8 -7.41 -4.77 15.01
CA LEU A 8 -6.13 -4.42 15.61
C LEU A 8 -5.13 -3.90 14.57
N ILE A 9 -4.96 -4.61 13.47
CA ILE A 9 -4.08 -4.17 12.39
C ILE A 9 -4.54 -2.82 11.83
N PHE A 10 -5.83 -2.63 11.63
CA PHE A 10 -6.38 -1.36 11.15
C PHE A 10 -6.07 -0.21 12.12
N LEU A 11 -6.28 -0.40 13.42
CA LEU A 11 -6.00 0.60 14.44
C LEU A 11 -4.51 0.94 14.53
N ILE A 12 -3.65 -0.06 14.52
CA ILE A 12 -2.19 0.15 14.54
C ILE A 12 -1.74 0.91 13.31
N SER A 13 -2.24 0.53 12.14
CA SER A 13 -1.90 1.19 10.87
C SER A 13 -2.39 2.64 10.82
N SER A 14 -3.60 2.89 11.36
CA SER A 14 -4.15 4.24 11.48
C SER A 14 -3.31 5.11 12.40
N PHE A 15 -2.89 4.57 13.54
CA PHE A 15 -2.03 5.26 14.48
C PHE A 15 -0.67 5.59 13.88
N LEU A 16 -0.05 4.63 13.20
CA LEU A 16 1.24 4.82 12.52
C LEU A 16 1.12 5.85 11.39
N PHE A 17 0.04 5.80 10.62
CA PHE A 17 -0.19 6.76 9.55
C PHE A 17 -0.30 8.19 10.09
N LEU A 18 -1.09 8.40 11.15
CA LEU A 18 -1.22 9.70 11.79
C LEU A 18 0.11 10.17 12.38
N PHE A 19 0.81 9.27 13.06
CA PHE A 19 2.11 9.58 13.67
C PHE A 19 3.13 10.02 12.62
N LEU A 20 3.22 9.31 11.49
CA LEU A 20 4.15 9.62 10.41
C LEU A 20 3.80 10.93 9.69
N ASN A 21 2.52 11.29 9.61
CA ASN A 21 2.10 12.57 9.04
C ASN A 21 2.50 13.79 9.88
N PHE A 22 2.76 13.62 11.18
CA PHE A 22 3.29 14.68 12.02
C PHE A 22 4.78 14.95 11.84
N TYR A 23 5.52 14.02 11.21
CA TYR A 23 6.95 14.15 10.97
C TYR A 23 7.22 14.58 9.53
N ASP A 24 7.67 15.84 9.37
CA ASP A 24 7.88 16.49 8.06
C ASP A 24 9.10 15.99 7.25
N ASN A 25 9.87 15.03 7.75
CA ASN A 25 11.17 14.65 7.20
C ASN A 25 11.16 13.50 6.19
N GLY A 26 10.17 13.42 5.30
CA GLY A 26 10.08 12.38 4.28
C GLY A 26 9.49 11.06 4.77
N TRP A 27 9.14 10.95 6.04
CA TRP A 27 8.42 9.82 6.62
C TRP A 27 6.97 9.71 6.10
N GLN A 28 6.45 10.81 5.56
CA GLN A 28 5.14 10.86 4.89
C GLN A 28 5.03 9.89 3.71
N LEU A 29 6.18 9.49 3.14
CA LEU A 29 6.23 8.53 2.03
C LEU A 29 5.99 7.07 2.48
N LEU A 30 6.09 6.80 3.77
CA LEU A 30 5.76 5.48 4.32
C LEU A 30 4.26 5.24 4.25
N GLN A 31 3.89 4.09 3.72
CA GLN A 31 2.50 3.67 3.58
C GLN A 31 2.19 2.51 4.52
N PRO A 32 1.93 2.78 5.82
CA PRO A 32 1.67 1.73 6.80
C PRO A 32 0.45 0.88 6.44
N PHE A 33 -0.53 1.46 5.78
CA PHE A 33 -1.70 0.72 5.31
C PHE A 33 -1.38 -0.28 4.20
N LEU A 34 -0.39 0.01 3.34
CA LEU A 34 0.05 -0.94 2.32
C LEU A 34 0.72 -2.16 2.96
N VAL A 35 1.56 -1.93 3.96
CA VAL A 35 2.18 -3.02 4.74
C VAL A 35 1.11 -3.85 5.46
N ALA A 36 0.16 -3.19 6.11
CA ALA A 36 -0.95 -3.85 6.78
C ALA A 36 -1.82 -4.67 5.81
N LEU A 37 -2.09 -4.13 4.64
CA LEU A 37 -2.83 -4.81 3.58
C LEU A 37 -2.13 -6.10 3.15
N LEU A 38 -0.81 -6.05 2.97
CA LEU A 38 0.00 -7.22 2.64
C LEU A 38 -0.03 -8.27 3.77
N LEU A 39 0.07 -7.82 5.03
CA LEU A 39 -0.04 -8.72 6.18
C LEU A 39 -1.39 -9.46 6.20
N ILE A 40 -2.48 -8.76 5.95
CA ILE A 40 -3.81 -9.36 5.89
C ILE A 40 -3.92 -10.29 4.68
N TYR A 41 -3.40 -9.89 3.52
CA TYR A 41 -3.41 -10.70 2.32
C TYR A 41 -2.67 -12.03 2.51
N PHE A 42 -1.49 -12.02 3.13
CA PHE A 42 -0.71 -13.24 3.35
C PHE A 42 -1.26 -14.14 4.46
N ASN A 43 -1.95 -13.57 5.45
CA ASN A 43 -2.45 -14.33 6.61
C ASN A 43 -3.93 -14.73 6.49
N SER A 44 -4.70 -14.12 5.59
CA SER A 44 -6.12 -14.41 5.42
C SER A 44 -6.36 -15.28 4.19
N GLU A 45 -7.19 -16.31 4.36
CA GLU A 45 -7.68 -17.13 3.25
C GLU A 45 -8.97 -16.56 2.64
N GLN A 46 -9.65 -15.66 3.35
CA GLN A 46 -10.93 -15.11 2.93
C GLN A 46 -10.72 -13.86 2.07
N GLU A 47 -11.10 -13.96 0.80
CA GLU A 47 -10.92 -12.87 -0.18
C GLU A 47 -11.61 -11.58 0.23
N TRP A 48 -12.81 -11.66 0.78
CA TRP A 48 -13.58 -10.47 1.14
C TRP A 48 -12.92 -9.63 2.24
N LEU A 49 -12.12 -10.25 3.14
CA LEU A 49 -11.43 -9.56 4.22
C LEU A 49 -10.39 -8.57 3.69
N TYR A 50 -9.52 -8.99 2.78
CA TYR A 50 -8.49 -8.09 2.28
C TYR A 50 -9.03 -7.04 1.30
N TYR A 51 -10.09 -7.35 0.54
CA TYR A 51 -10.76 -6.33 -0.26
C TYR A 51 -11.47 -5.28 0.59
N THR A 52 -12.17 -5.71 1.65
CA THR A 52 -12.80 -4.79 2.61
C THR A 52 -11.76 -3.92 3.30
N PHE A 53 -10.65 -4.51 3.72
CA PHE A 53 -9.55 -3.75 4.32
C PHE A 53 -8.96 -2.74 3.34
N ALA A 54 -8.73 -3.13 2.10
CA ALA A 54 -8.22 -2.24 1.05
C ALA A 54 -9.12 -1.01 0.85
N LEU A 55 -10.43 -1.22 0.80
CA LEU A 55 -11.40 -0.12 0.68
C LEU A 55 -11.39 0.79 1.91
N LEU A 56 -11.48 0.22 3.11
CA LEU A 56 -11.50 1.00 4.36
C LEU A 56 -10.20 1.78 4.57
N ALA A 57 -9.07 1.13 4.36
CA ALA A 57 -7.75 1.76 4.47
C ALA A 57 -7.56 2.87 3.43
N GLY A 58 -7.97 2.61 2.19
CA GLY A 58 -7.90 3.58 1.13
C GLY A 58 -8.76 4.82 1.40
N PHE A 59 -10.01 4.65 1.81
CA PHE A 59 -10.88 5.76 2.18
C PHE A 59 -10.36 6.53 3.40
N PHE A 60 -9.77 5.85 4.37
CA PHE A 60 -9.14 6.50 5.50
C PHE A 60 -7.99 7.41 5.07
N VAL A 61 -7.08 6.92 4.21
CA VAL A 61 -5.97 7.72 3.66
C VAL A 61 -6.50 8.88 2.82
N ASP A 62 -7.50 8.64 1.98
CA ASP A 62 -8.11 9.65 1.12
C ASP A 62 -8.75 10.80 1.91
N SER A 63 -9.28 10.51 3.09
CA SER A 63 -9.85 11.55 3.96
C SER A 63 -8.81 12.57 4.45
N PHE A 64 -7.54 12.17 4.53
CA PHE A 64 -6.44 13.05 4.91
C PHE A 64 -5.74 13.71 3.72
N THR A 65 -5.71 13.05 2.56
CA THR A 65 -5.05 13.58 1.36
C THR A 65 -5.93 14.53 0.54
N GLY A 66 -7.24 14.51 0.79
CA GLY A 66 -8.20 15.35 0.08
C GLY A 66 -8.58 14.85 -1.33
N ILE A 67 -8.06 13.70 -1.75
CA ILE A 67 -8.36 13.09 -3.05
C ILE A 67 -9.21 11.85 -2.81
N PHE A 68 -10.52 12.02 -2.92
CA PHE A 68 -11.47 10.98 -2.56
C PHE A 68 -11.42 9.78 -3.53
N GLY A 69 -11.20 8.60 -2.97
CA GLY A 69 -11.29 7.33 -3.69
C GLY A 69 -10.01 6.86 -4.37
N LEU A 70 -8.97 7.67 -4.49
CA LEU A 70 -7.74 7.33 -5.19
C LEU A 70 -7.02 6.14 -4.54
N HIS A 71 -6.71 6.23 -3.25
CA HIS A 71 -6.00 5.17 -2.54
C HIS A 71 -6.85 3.91 -2.42
N ALA A 72 -8.17 4.05 -2.25
CA ALA A 72 -9.07 2.92 -2.22
C ALA A 72 -9.01 2.11 -3.53
N ILE A 73 -9.07 2.78 -4.67
CA ILE A 73 -8.96 2.15 -5.99
C ILE A 73 -7.58 1.51 -6.17
N ILE A 74 -6.51 2.22 -5.82
CA ILE A 74 -5.13 1.72 -5.94
C ILE A 74 -4.95 0.45 -5.10
N PHE A 75 -5.41 0.44 -3.85
CA PHE A 75 -5.28 -0.73 -2.98
C PHE A 75 -6.06 -1.94 -3.48
N VAL A 76 -7.25 -1.73 -4.01
CA VAL A 76 -8.04 -2.81 -4.63
C VAL A 76 -7.35 -3.38 -5.87
N ILE A 77 -6.80 -2.52 -6.73
CA ILE A 77 -6.06 -2.94 -7.91
C ILE A 77 -4.81 -3.73 -7.52
N ILE A 78 -4.08 -3.29 -6.48
CA ILE A 78 -2.90 -4.00 -5.97
C ILE A 78 -3.27 -5.42 -5.53
N ILE A 79 -4.34 -5.58 -4.75
CA ILE A 79 -4.80 -6.91 -4.32
C ILE A 79 -5.16 -7.79 -5.53
N PHE A 80 -5.87 -7.24 -6.49
CA PHE A 80 -6.24 -7.97 -7.71
C PHE A 80 -5.00 -8.44 -8.49
N LEU A 81 -4.02 -7.56 -8.67
CA LEU A 81 -2.77 -7.88 -9.36
C LEU A 81 -1.92 -8.88 -8.57
N LEU A 82 -1.82 -8.75 -7.26
CA LEU A 82 -1.11 -9.71 -6.41
C LEU A 82 -1.72 -11.09 -6.51
N LYS A 83 -3.04 -11.20 -6.48
CA LYS A 83 -3.75 -12.47 -6.63
C LYS A 83 -3.46 -13.09 -7.99
N SER A 84 -3.57 -12.33 -9.07
CA SER A 84 -3.28 -12.79 -10.43
C SER A 84 -1.83 -13.25 -10.58
N PHE A 85 -0.90 -12.49 -10.03
CA PHE A 85 0.52 -12.79 -10.11
C PHE A 85 0.90 -14.02 -9.29
N GLN A 86 0.32 -14.18 -8.10
CA GLN A 86 0.56 -15.35 -7.26
C GLN A 86 0.06 -16.64 -7.89
N VAL A 87 -1.09 -16.61 -8.54
CA VAL A 87 -1.67 -17.79 -9.19
C VAL A 87 -0.86 -18.19 -10.44
N THR A 88 -0.36 -17.20 -11.22
CA THR A 88 0.33 -17.47 -12.49
C THR A 88 1.81 -17.81 -12.34
N ILE A 89 2.53 -17.20 -11.39
CA ILE A 89 4.00 -17.27 -11.35
C ILE A 89 4.51 -17.91 -10.06
N LEU A 90 3.85 -17.70 -8.94
CA LEU A 90 4.32 -18.09 -7.61
C LEU A 90 3.31 -18.99 -6.91
N SER A 91 3.33 -20.28 -7.23
CA SER A 91 2.42 -21.27 -6.64
C SER A 91 2.72 -21.64 -5.17
N SER A 92 3.84 -21.20 -4.60
CA SER A 92 4.27 -21.53 -3.24
C SER A 92 4.42 -20.29 -2.34
N LYS A 93 3.96 -20.40 -1.09
CA LYS A 93 4.14 -19.37 -0.06
C LYS A 93 5.56 -19.43 0.55
N ASN A 94 6.59 -19.35 -0.27
CA ASN A 94 7.97 -19.29 0.19
C ASN A 94 8.35 -17.85 0.58
N ILE A 95 9.35 -17.70 1.45
CA ILE A 95 9.86 -16.38 1.89
C ILE A 95 10.26 -15.52 0.68
N LEU A 96 10.91 -16.12 -0.32
CA LEU A 96 11.28 -15.44 -1.55
C LEU A 96 10.06 -14.90 -2.30
N SER A 97 8.98 -15.66 -2.38
CA SER A 97 7.72 -15.23 -3.01
C SER A 97 7.08 -14.05 -2.27
N ILE A 98 7.12 -14.06 -0.95
CA ILE A 98 6.60 -12.96 -0.11
C ILE A 98 7.41 -11.67 -0.37
N ILE A 99 8.73 -11.76 -0.41
CA ILE A 99 9.60 -10.63 -0.69
C ILE A 99 9.34 -10.06 -2.10
N LEU A 100 9.27 -10.93 -3.11
CA LEU A 100 8.99 -10.52 -4.49
C LEU A 100 7.62 -9.86 -4.63
N LEU A 101 6.57 -10.42 -4.02
CA LEU A 101 5.23 -9.86 -4.03
C LEU A 101 5.17 -8.51 -3.29
N THR A 102 5.93 -8.36 -2.21
CA THR A 102 6.02 -7.11 -1.47
C THR A 102 6.66 -6.01 -2.33
N ILE A 103 7.81 -6.30 -2.95
CA ILE A 103 8.48 -5.37 -3.86
C ILE A 103 7.56 -5.00 -5.03
N PHE A 104 6.91 -5.99 -5.62
CA PHE A 104 5.98 -5.79 -6.73
C PHE A 104 4.81 -4.88 -6.32
N SER A 105 4.22 -5.07 -5.14
CA SER A 105 3.12 -4.24 -4.67
C SER A 105 3.51 -2.77 -4.48
N PHE A 106 4.71 -2.50 -3.97
CA PHE A 106 5.22 -1.13 -3.86
C PHE A 106 5.48 -0.48 -5.21
N LEU A 107 6.05 -1.21 -6.16
CA LEU A 107 6.26 -0.71 -7.52
C LEU A 107 4.92 -0.39 -8.20
N VAL A 108 3.94 -1.26 -8.08
CA VAL A 108 2.60 -1.05 -8.63
C VAL A 108 1.91 0.15 -7.97
N PHE A 109 2.03 0.28 -6.64
CA PHE A 109 1.48 1.43 -5.92
C PHE A 109 2.01 2.75 -6.48
N TRP A 110 3.34 2.86 -6.62
CA TRP A 110 3.97 4.07 -7.15
C TRP A 110 3.62 4.34 -8.60
N LEU A 111 3.59 3.29 -9.42
CA LEU A 111 3.23 3.40 -10.82
C LEU A 111 1.78 3.88 -10.99
N LEU A 112 0.85 3.31 -10.25
CA LEU A 112 -0.56 3.71 -10.29
C LEU A 112 -0.76 5.13 -9.76
N PHE A 113 -0.05 5.50 -8.72
CA PHE A 113 -0.09 6.84 -8.15
C PHE A 113 0.44 7.88 -9.15
N TRP A 114 1.57 7.60 -9.78
CA TRP A 114 2.15 8.44 -10.82
C TRP A 114 1.25 8.56 -12.05
N LEU A 115 0.66 7.45 -12.51
CA LEU A 115 -0.30 7.47 -13.62
C LEU A 115 -1.53 8.32 -13.29
N SER A 116 -2.03 8.22 -12.08
CA SER A 116 -3.18 9.02 -11.63
C SER A 116 -2.85 10.51 -11.63
N ASP A 117 -1.67 10.88 -11.16
CA ASP A 117 -1.20 12.26 -11.18
C ASP A 117 -1.08 12.81 -12.61
N LEU A 118 -0.59 12.00 -13.53
CA LEU A 118 -0.44 12.33 -14.94
C LEU A 118 -1.79 12.49 -15.66
N ILE A 119 -2.75 11.60 -15.37
CA ILE A 119 -4.07 11.63 -16.01
C ILE A 119 -4.91 12.82 -15.52
N PHE A 120 -4.89 13.07 -14.21
CA PHE A 120 -5.73 14.09 -13.58
C PHE A 120 -5.06 15.45 -13.42
N ASN A 121 -3.77 15.59 -13.77
CA ASN A 121 -2.99 16.82 -13.65
C ASN A 121 -3.06 17.47 -12.25
N TRP A 122 -3.05 16.66 -11.21
CA TRP A 122 -3.12 17.15 -9.83
C TRP A 122 -1.83 17.82 -9.35
N ASN A 123 -0.74 17.75 -10.14
CA ASN A 123 0.59 18.28 -9.83
C ASN A 123 1.11 17.83 -8.45
N LEU A 124 0.76 16.64 -8.05
CA LEU A 124 1.19 16.05 -6.77
C LEU A 124 2.72 15.82 -6.75
N TYR A 125 3.30 15.59 -7.92
CA TYR A 125 4.73 15.43 -8.10
C TYR A 125 5.20 16.27 -9.31
N THR A 126 6.11 17.20 -9.06
CA THR A 126 6.89 17.80 -10.14
C THR A 126 7.90 16.75 -10.63
N PHE A 127 8.00 16.59 -11.94
CA PHE A 127 8.97 15.69 -12.59
C PHE A 127 10.38 16.29 -12.38
N ASP A 128 10.95 16.05 -11.20
CA ASP A 128 12.32 16.41 -10.90
C ASP A 128 13.16 15.12 -10.85
N ASN A 129 14.40 15.16 -11.33
CA ASN A 129 15.34 14.03 -11.28
C ASN A 129 15.57 13.49 -9.84
N ASN A 130 15.00 14.16 -8.85
CA ASN A 130 15.01 13.80 -7.45
C ASN A 130 13.93 12.78 -7.04
N LEU A 131 12.99 12.40 -7.93
CA LEU A 131 11.90 11.45 -7.62
C LEU A 131 12.39 10.02 -7.36
N LEU A 132 13.47 9.62 -8.01
CA LEU A 132 14.02 8.27 -7.84
C LEU A 132 14.59 8.04 -6.43
N LYS A 133 15.17 9.07 -5.80
CA LYS A 133 15.73 8.96 -4.45
C LYS A 133 14.69 8.67 -3.37
N PRO A 134 13.55 9.40 -3.29
CA PRO A 134 12.51 9.07 -2.32
C PRO A 134 11.85 7.71 -2.59
N ILE A 135 11.66 7.32 -3.85
CA ILE A 135 11.09 6.01 -4.21
C ILE A 135 11.99 4.87 -3.72
N LEU A 136 13.29 4.96 -4.00
CA LEU A 136 14.26 3.95 -3.55
C LEU A 136 14.36 3.90 -2.02
N LYS A 137 14.40 5.05 -1.37
CA LYS A 137 14.45 5.14 0.10
C LYS A 137 13.21 4.53 0.73
N MET A 138 12.05 4.82 0.18
CA MET A 138 10.77 4.30 0.66
C MET A 138 10.64 2.79 0.48
N THR A 139 11.01 2.27 -0.70
CA THR A 139 11.00 0.85 -0.97
C THR A 139 11.93 0.11 0.00
N GLY A 140 13.12 0.65 0.25
CA GLY A 140 14.08 0.10 1.21
C GLY A 140 13.53 0.08 2.64
N ILE A 141 12.95 1.18 3.12
CA ILE A 141 12.42 1.28 4.49
C ILE A 141 11.21 0.36 4.69
N ASN A 142 10.32 0.26 3.72
CA ASN A 142 9.11 -0.58 3.84
C ASN A 142 9.41 -2.09 3.76
N ILE A 143 10.53 -2.50 3.17
CA ILE A 143 10.98 -3.90 3.22
C ILE A 143 11.46 -4.27 4.62
N PHE A 144 12.01 -3.32 5.37
CA PHE A 144 12.51 -3.53 6.73
C PHE A 144 11.45 -3.28 7.83
N LEU A 145 10.31 -2.72 7.51
CA LEU A 145 9.17 -2.58 8.42
C LEU A 145 8.28 -3.84 8.38
#